data_e275be818729ed35df9ffc08414f2d36
#
_entry.id   e275be818729ed35df9ffc08414f2d36
#
_cell.length_a   1.000
_cell.length_b   1.000
_cell.length_c   1.000
_cell.angle_alpha   90.00
_cell.angle_beta   90.00
_cell.angle_gamma   90.00
#
_symmetry.space_group_name_H-M   'P 1'
#
loop_
_entity.id
_entity.type
_entity.pdbx_description
1 polymer ?
#
loop_
_entity_poly.entity_id
_entity_poly.type
_entity_poly.pdbx_seq_one_letter_code
_entity_poly.pdbx_strand_id
1 'polypeptide(L)'
;MRLKTTLEQWLTLFEIDKAGSIQAAAMQMNKSHTTLIYAIKKLEDQLDISLVKVEGRRAVLTDDGKSLLRRAQSMLEQAKVLEEISTQLSQGFESEILIAIDHLCDRKWLYGPLAKFLEHNNTTSIQIVETSLSKTTQMVTDEIADISIITLPITNYPCEAFGIASLLPVVVNTHPLASKPEPCLADLAMNKQVVIRDLGNSGNRDVGWLKSNQRITVDNFDHAWQATKQGLGYCRFPTHFIEGRSNSDMRTLNVEHSSSYQVPLHLTLPKGAKTGPAAKKLYQLLLLSKSER
;
A
#
# COMPACT_ATOMS: atom_id res chain seq x y z
N MET A 1 15.48 -22.11 -21.23
CA MET A 1 16.32 -22.75 -20.19
C MET A 1 15.72 -24.11 -19.85
N ARG A 2 16.47 -25.22 -19.89
CA ARG A 2 15.97 -26.56 -19.54
C ARG A 2 16.62 -26.99 -18.23
N LEU A 3 15.80 -27.16 -17.18
CA LEU A 3 16.28 -27.67 -15.89
C LEU A 3 16.53 -29.20 -16.01
N LYS A 4 17.56 -29.67 -15.33
CA LYS A 4 17.88 -31.12 -15.27
C LYS A 4 17.02 -31.86 -14.25
N THR A 5 16.60 -31.17 -13.20
CA THR A 5 15.86 -31.72 -12.05
C THR A 5 14.45 -31.17 -11.98
N THR A 6 13.56 -31.82 -11.20
CA THR A 6 12.17 -31.41 -10.98
C THR A 6 11.91 -31.02 -9.53
N LEU A 7 10.92 -30.17 -9.29
CA LEU A 7 10.47 -29.82 -7.91
C LEU A 7 10.09 -31.06 -7.10
N GLU A 8 9.45 -32.05 -7.73
CA GLU A 8 9.03 -33.28 -7.07
C GLU A 8 10.22 -34.12 -6.55
N GLN A 9 11.34 -34.14 -7.25
CA GLN A 9 12.57 -34.81 -6.78
C GLN A 9 13.13 -34.12 -5.54
N TRP A 10 13.17 -32.79 -5.51
CA TRP A 10 13.63 -32.03 -4.35
C TRP A 10 12.66 -32.15 -3.17
N LEU A 11 11.35 -32.16 -3.41
CA LEU A 11 10.34 -32.43 -2.40
C LEU A 11 10.51 -33.83 -1.80
N THR A 12 10.78 -34.83 -2.65
CA THR A 12 11.07 -36.19 -2.18
C THR A 12 12.28 -36.24 -1.27
N LEU A 13 13.36 -35.54 -1.61
CA LEU A 13 14.55 -35.45 -0.76
C LEU A 13 14.24 -34.79 0.58
N PHE A 14 13.47 -33.70 0.55
CA PHE A 14 13.03 -32.98 1.75
C PHE A 14 12.18 -33.88 2.69
N GLU A 15 11.22 -34.61 2.15
CA GLU A 15 10.35 -35.47 2.96
C GLU A 15 11.11 -36.67 3.51
N ILE A 16 12.12 -37.21 2.81
CA ILE A 16 13.00 -38.28 3.34
C ILE A 16 13.82 -37.79 4.53
N ASP A 17 14.40 -36.60 4.42
CA ASP A 17 15.16 -35.99 5.52
C ASP A 17 14.28 -35.78 6.76
N LYS A 18 13.11 -35.19 6.55
CA LYS A 18 12.12 -34.91 7.60
C LYS A 18 11.60 -36.18 8.28
N ALA A 19 11.31 -37.21 7.50
CA ALA A 19 10.76 -38.47 8.03
C ALA A 19 11.84 -39.41 8.61
N GLY A 20 13.13 -39.18 8.29
CA GLY A 20 14.26 -39.99 8.75
C GLY A 20 14.32 -41.39 8.11
N SER A 21 13.40 -41.76 7.22
CA SER A 21 13.43 -43.01 6.47
C SER A 21 12.62 -42.90 5.17
N ILE A 22 13.06 -43.63 4.13
CA ILE A 22 12.34 -43.66 2.83
C ILE A 22 10.94 -44.26 3.00
N GLN A 23 10.77 -45.26 3.88
CA GLN A 23 9.48 -45.91 4.14
C GLN A 23 8.47 -44.92 4.75
N ALA A 24 8.89 -44.16 5.77
CA ALA A 24 8.03 -43.15 6.42
C ALA A 24 7.68 -42.02 5.46
N ALA A 25 8.64 -41.53 4.68
CA ALA A 25 8.39 -40.52 3.64
C ALA A 25 7.41 -41.03 2.59
N ALA A 26 7.54 -42.27 2.14
CA ALA A 26 6.63 -42.86 1.17
C ALA A 26 5.18 -42.91 1.67
N MET A 27 4.98 -43.25 2.96
CA MET A 27 3.67 -43.21 3.61
C MET A 27 3.09 -41.78 3.65
N GLN A 28 3.89 -40.78 4.04
CA GLN A 28 3.48 -39.37 4.13
C GLN A 28 3.10 -38.80 2.75
N MET A 29 3.84 -39.20 1.71
CA MET A 29 3.60 -38.74 0.34
C MET A 29 2.55 -39.55 -0.42
N ASN A 30 1.94 -40.58 0.18
CA ASN A 30 1.03 -41.51 -0.50
C ASN A 30 1.65 -42.15 -1.75
N LYS A 31 2.94 -42.53 -1.68
CA LYS A 31 3.69 -43.14 -2.78
C LYS A 31 4.29 -44.48 -2.37
N SER A 32 4.72 -45.28 -3.36
CA SER A 32 5.45 -46.50 -3.06
C SER A 32 6.90 -46.20 -2.67
N HIS A 33 7.47 -47.06 -1.80
CA HIS A 33 8.87 -47.01 -1.43
C HIS A 33 9.81 -47.03 -2.65
N THR A 34 9.49 -47.84 -3.65
CA THR A 34 10.25 -47.95 -4.90
C THR A 34 10.21 -46.67 -5.71
N THR A 35 9.09 -45.94 -5.70
CA THR A 35 8.94 -44.67 -6.38
C THR A 35 9.90 -43.60 -5.79
N LEU A 36 10.02 -43.55 -4.47
CA LEU A 36 10.92 -42.60 -3.81
C LEU A 36 12.38 -42.94 -4.08
N ILE A 37 12.75 -44.23 -4.00
CA ILE A 37 14.11 -44.69 -4.33
C ILE A 37 14.46 -44.28 -5.76
N TYR A 38 13.57 -44.53 -6.72
CA TYR A 38 13.79 -44.15 -8.10
C TYR A 38 13.97 -42.65 -8.29
N ALA A 39 13.11 -41.84 -7.62
CA ALA A 39 13.18 -40.38 -7.71
C ALA A 39 14.52 -39.82 -7.17
N ILE A 40 14.99 -40.34 -6.01
CA ILE A 40 16.29 -39.96 -5.43
C ILE A 40 17.43 -40.40 -6.33
N LYS A 41 17.43 -41.64 -6.76
CA LYS A 41 18.51 -42.16 -7.64
C LYS A 41 18.60 -41.36 -8.92
N LYS A 42 17.45 -41.02 -9.53
CA LYS A 42 17.41 -40.17 -10.72
C LYS A 42 17.92 -38.75 -10.44
N LEU A 43 17.64 -38.20 -9.26
CA LEU A 43 18.17 -36.88 -8.87
C LEU A 43 19.70 -36.92 -8.71
N GLU A 44 20.23 -37.95 -8.04
CA GLU A 44 21.66 -38.19 -7.89
C GLU A 44 22.36 -38.36 -9.23
N ASP A 45 21.81 -39.18 -10.12
CA ASP A 45 22.34 -39.38 -11.47
C ASP A 45 22.35 -38.10 -12.30
N GLN A 46 21.32 -37.26 -12.18
CA GLN A 46 21.21 -35.99 -12.90
C GLN A 46 22.20 -34.94 -12.42
N LEU A 47 22.58 -34.99 -11.15
CA LEU A 47 23.49 -34.05 -10.48
C LEU A 47 24.92 -34.59 -10.41
N ASP A 48 25.12 -35.89 -10.65
CA ASP A 48 26.40 -36.61 -10.49
C ASP A 48 26.95 -36.47 -9.03
N ILE A 49 26.03 -36.55 -8.04
CA ILE A 49 26.33 -36.39 -6.63
C ILE A 49 25.44 -37.33 -5.80
N SER A 50 26.03 -38.03 -4.82
CA SER A 50 25.24 -38.83 -3.86
C SER A 50 24.66 -37.92 -2.78
N LEU A 51 23.33 -37.97 -2.63
CA LEU A 51 22.57 -37.11 -1.71
C LEU A 51 22.11 -37.84 -0.46
N VAL A 52 21.88 -39.15 -0.56
CA VAL A 52 21.36 -40.00 0.51
C VAL A 52 22.29 -41.20 0.71
N LYS A 53 22.59 -41.53 1.95
CA LYS A 53 23.29 -42.76 2.35
C LYS A 53 22.44 -43.55 3.35
N VAL A 54 22.65 -44.84 3.37
CA VAL A 54 22.01 -45.74 4.33
C VAL A 54 22.92 -45.98 5.52
N GLU A 55 22.53 -45.59 6.71
CA GLU A 55 23.21 -45.87 7.96
C GLU A 55 22.35 -46.80 8.80
N GLY A 56 22.67 -48.07 8.82
CA GLY A 56 21.87 -49.12 9.45
C GLY A 56 20.53 -49.30 8.74
N ARG A 57 19.44 -48.91 9.40
CA ARG A 57 18.04 -48.94 8.82
C ARG A 57 17.53 -47.56 8.49
N ARG A 58 18.34 -46.50 8.58
CA ARG A 58 17.92 -45.12 8.35
C ARG A 58 18.52 -44.60 7.03
N ALA A 59 17.72 -43.83 6.33
CA ALA A 59 18.21 -43.02 5.22
C ALA A 59 18.60 -41.65 5.79
N VAL A 60 19.86 -41.27 5.64
CA VAL A 60 20.41 -39.98 6.09
C VAL A 60 21.01 -39.22 4.92
N LEU A 61 20.91 -37.90 4.93
CA LEU A 61 21.55 -37.10 3.90
C LEU A 61 23.08 -37.12 4.05
N THR A 62 23.77 -37.11 2.92
CA THR A 62 25.18 -36.78 2.84
C THR A 62 25.39 -35.30 3.18
N ASP A 63 26.63 -34.83 3.34
CA ASP A 63 26.90 -33.42 3.56
C ASP A 63 26.55 -32.57 2.35
N ASP A 64 26.76 -33.10 1.14
CA ASP A 64 26.31 -32.49 -0.12
C ASP A 64 24.78 -32.46 -0.18
N GLY A 65 24.12 -33.54 0.21
CA GLY A 65 22.65 -33.63 0.33
C GLY A 65 22.08 -32.54 1.24
N LYS A 66 22.64 -32.36 2.42
CA LYS A 66 22.24 -31.30 3.38
C LYS A 66 22.46 -29.91 2.81
N SER A 67 23.63 -29.70 2.16
CA SER A 67 23.97 -28.39 1.56
C SER A 67 23.02 -28.01 0.43
N LEU A 68 22.70 -28.96 -0.44
CA LEU A 68 21.78 -28.73 -1.55
C LEU A 68 20.33 -28.63 -1.09
N LEU A 69 19.90 -29.46 -0.13
CA LEU A 69 18.55 -29.40 0.40
C LEU A 69 18.23 -28.04 1.06
N ARG A 70 19.17 -27.50 1.82
CA ARG A 70 19.04 -26.17 2.44
C ARG A 70 18.76 -25.08 1.40
N ARG A 71 19.34 -25.18 0.19
CA ARG A 71 19.07 -24.26 -0.92
C ARG A 71 17.76 -24.57 -1.60
N ALA A 72 17.42 -25.84 -1.77
CA ALA A 72 16.19 -26.29 -2.37
C ALA A 72 14.95 -25.95 -1.52
N GLN A 73 15.08 -25.85 -0.19
CA GLN A 73 13.98 -25.47 0.70
C GLN A 73 13.35 -24.15 0.31
N SER A 74 14.16 -23.12 0.00
CA SER A 74 13.62 -21.82 -0.46
C SER A 74 12.81 -21.94 -1.76
N MET A 75 13.26 -22.79 -2.68
CA MET A 75 12.55 -23.04 -3.94
C MET A 75 11.22 -23.78 -3.69
N LEU A 76 11.22 -24.78 -2.81
CA LEU A 76 10.01 -25.51 -2.43
C LEU A 76 8.99 -24.62 -1.74
N GLU A 77 9.44 -23.74 -0.85
CA GLU A 77 8.57 -22.76 -0.17
C GLU A 77 7.96 -21.78 -1.17
N GLN A 78 8.73 -21.27 -2.11
CA GLN A 78 8.21 -20.41 -3.18
C GLN A 78 7.18 -21.11 -4.07
N ALA A 79 7.40 -22.40 -4.39
CA ALA A 79 6.42 -23.17 -5.14
C ALA A 79 5.11 -23.35 -4.37
N LYS A 80 5.19 -23.63 -3.07
CA LYS A 80 4.01 -23.72 -2.19
C LYS A 80 3.23 -22.41 -2.13
N VAL A 81 3.93 -21.28 -1.94
CA VAL A 81 3.29 -19.96 -1.96
C VAL A 81 2.57 -19.69 -3.28
N LEU A 82 3.18 -20.10 -4.42
CA LEU A 82 2.56 -19.94 -5.74
C LEU A 82 1.25 -20.75 -5.86
N GLU A 83 1.20 -21.97 -5.32
CA GLU A 83 -0.02 -22.80 -5.29
C GLU A 83 -1.10 -22.19 -4.40
N GLU A 84 -0.72 -21.62 -3.24
CA GLU A 84 -1.63 -20.89 -2.36
C GLU A 84 -2.22 -19.66 -3.05
N ILE A 85 -1.39 -18.87 -3.76
CA ILE A 85 -1.83 -17.72 -4.56
C ILE A 85 -2.81 -18.18 -5.65
N SER A 86 -2.48 -19.25 -6.37
CA SER A 86 -3.36 -19.80 -7.42
C SER A 86 -4.73 -20.20 -6.86
N THR A 87 -4.74 -20.80 -5.68
CA THR A 87 -5.99 -21.18 -4.98
C THR A 87 -6.83 -19.96 -4.63
N GLN A 88 -6.21 -18.89 -4.11
CA GLN A 88 -6.92 -17.66 -3.77
C GLN A 88 -7.45 -16.95 -5.03
N LEU A 89 -6.66 -16.87 -6.10
CA LEU A 89 -7.09 -16.32 -7.38
C LEU A 89 -8.30 -17.08 -7.95
N SER A 90 -8.30 -18.41 -7.84
CA SER A 90 -9.43 -19.25 -8.27
C SER A 90 -10.71 -19.01 -7.46
N GLN A 91 -10.57 -18.51 -6.23
CA GLN A 91 -11.68 -18.09 -5.35
C GLN A 91 -12.10 -16.63 -5.59
N GLY A 92 -11.50 -15.94 -6.56
CA GLY A 92 -11.81 -14.57 -6.92
C GLY A 92 -11.15 -13.51 -6.05
N PHE A 93 -10.10 -13.85 -5.26
CA PHE A 93 -9.31 -12.85 -4.57
C PHE A 93 -8.47 -12.07 -5.58
N GLU A 94 -8.38 -10.76 -5.38
CA GLU A 94 -7.59 -9.88 -6.24
C GLU A 94 -6.08 -10.08 -6.00
N SER A 95 -5.31 -10.14 -7.09
CA SER A 95 -3.84 -10.13 -7.02
C SER A 95 -3.28 -8.75 -6.65
N GLU A 96 -4.06 -7.70 -6.90
CA GLU A 96 -3.72 -6.33 -6.59
C GLU A 96 -4.96 -5.54 -6.20
N ILE A 97 -4.82 -4.65 -5.20
CA ILE A 97 -5.82 -3.66 -4.81
C ILE A 97 -5.25 -2.27 -5.08
N LEU A 98 -5.97 -1.49 -5.88
CA LEU A 98 -5.66 -0.08 -6.13
C LEU A 98 -6.48 0.81 -5.18
N ILE A 99 -5.79 1.57 -4.35
CA ILE A 99 -6.36 2.56 -3.43
C ILE A 99 -6.07 3.95 -3.96
N ALA A 100 -7.11 4.71 -4.31
CA ALA A 100 -6.98 6.12 -4.67
C ALA A 100 -7.33 7.00 -3.48
N ILE A 101 -6.42 7.89 -3.10
CA ILE A 101 -6.63 8.80 -1.98
C ILE A 101 -6.49 10.25 -2.41
N ASP A 102 -7.38 11.10 -1.90
CA ASP A 102 -7.17 12.54 -2.00
C ASP A 102 -5.99 12.96 -1.11
N HIS A 103 -5.15 13.86 -1.59
CA HIS A 103 -3.95 14.33 -0.90
C HIS A 103 -4.24 15.03 0.45
N LEU A 104 -5.49 15.35 0.74
CA LEU A 104 -5.92 15.85 2.05
C LEU A 104 -6.05 14.75 3.10
N CYS A 105 -6.01 13.48 2.70
CA CYS A 105 -6.09 12.36 3.62
C CYS A 105 -4.79 12.23 4.44
N ASP A 106 -4.91 12.10 5.76
CA ASP A 106 -3.77 11.71 6.57
C ASP A 106 -3.37 10.26 6.25
N ARG A 107 -2.18 10.09 5.69
CA ARG A 107 -1.64 8.78 5.29
C ARG A 107 -1.54 7.80 6.47
N LYS A 108 -1.39 8.29 7.70
CA LYS A 108 -1.36 7.46 8.92
C LYS A 108 -2.64 6.65 9.10
N TRP A 109 -3.76 7.14 8.58
CA TRP A 109 -5.05 6.45 8.66
C TRP A 109 -5.10 5.16 7.82
N LEU A 110 -4.18 5.01 6.88
CA LEU A 110 -4.11 3.84 6.01
C LEU A 110 -3.20 2.75 6.58
N TYR A 111 -2.05 3.15 7.13
CA TYR A 111 -0.98 2.19 7.39
C TYR A 111 -1.28 1.18 8.49
N GLY A 112 -2.03 1.57 9.52
CA GLY A 112 -2.49 0.63 10.56
C GLY A 112 -3.40 -0.48 10.01
N PRO A 113 -4.51 -0.13 9.32
CA PRO A 113 -5.35 -1.12 8.65
C PRO A 113 -4.63 -1.95 7.59
N LEU A 114 -3.71 -1.34 6.83
CA LEU A 114 -2.90 -2.05 5.84
C LEU A 114 -1.99 -3.09 6.48
N ALA A 115 -1.32 -2.75 7.59
CA ALA A 115 -0.50 -3.70 8.33
C ALA A 115 -1.33 -4.91 8.79
N LYS A 116 -2.49 -4.66 9.43
CA LYS A 116 -3.43 -5.71 9.87
C LYS A 116 -3.92 -6.57 8.68
N PHE A 117 -4.15 -5.97 7.53
CA PHE A 117 -4.55 -6.69 6.33
C PHE A 117 -3.44 -7.60 5.81
N LEU A 118 -2.22 -7.09 5.72
CA LEU A 118 -1.06 -7.81 5.16
C LEU A 118 -0.56 -8.92 6.09
N GLU A 119 -0.78 -8.83 7.41
CA GLU A 119 -0.49 -9.94 8.35
C GLU A 119 -1.24 -11.24 7.99
N HIS A 120 -2.41 -11.11 7.36
CA HIS A 120 -3.28 -12.26 7.05
C HIS A 120 -3.51 -12.44 5.53
N ASN A 121 -2.79 -11.68 4.71
CA ASN A 121 -2.90 -11.75 3.25
C ASN A 121 -1.51 -11.62 2.62
N ASN A 122 -1.00 -12.73 2.11
CA ASN A 122 0.33 -12.83 1.49
C ASN A 122 0.30 -12.77 -0.04
N THR A 123 -0.87 -12.60 -0.65
CA THR A 123 -1.09 -12.82 -2.08
C THR A 123 -1.53 -11.59 -2.84
N THR A 124 -2.11 -10.62 -2.14
CA THR A 124 -2.62 -9.39 -2.75
C THR A 124 -1.62 -8.25 -2.59
N SER A 125 -1.15 -7.70 -3.69
CA SER A 125 -0.34 -6.48 -3.71
C SER A 125 -1.22 -5.24 -3.46
N ILE A 126 -0.65 -4.20 -2.87
CA ILE A 126 -1.35 -2.94 -2.63
C ILE A 126 -0.66 -1.83 -3.42
N GLN A 127 -1.44 -1.14 -4.27
CA GLN A 127 -1.01 0.09 -4.92
C GLN A 127 -1.78 1.28 -4.31
N ILE A 128 -1.08 2.30 -3.86
CA ILE A 128 -1.67 3.54 -3.35
C ILE A 128 -1.34 4.66 -4.31
N VAL A 129 -2.38 5.31 -4.85
CA VAL A 129 -2.25 6.47 -5.74
C VAL A 129 -2.80 7.68 -5.03
N GLU A 130 -1.94 8.66 -4.80
CA GLU A 130 -2.32 9.94 -4.23
C GLU A 130 -2.69 10.91 -5.35
N THR A 131 -3.88 11.49 -5.25
CA THR A 131 -4.47 12.36 -6.26
C THR A 131 -5.11 13.58 -5.63
N SER A 132 -5.74 14.43 -6.43
CA SER A 132 -6.46 15.58 -5.92
C SER A 132 -7.81 15.78 -6.62
N LEU A 133 -8.80 16.20 -5.84
CA LEU A 133 -10.11 16.70 -6.28
C LEU A 133 -10.72 15.90 -7.44
N SER A 134 -10.74 16.48 -8.66
CA SER A 134 -11.42 15.89 -9.80
C SER A 134 -10.73 14.61 -10.30
N LYS A 135 -9.43 14.46 -10.11
CA LYS A 135 -8.74 13.20 -10.47
C LYS A 135 -9.18 12.04 -9.58
N THR A 136 -9.30 12.27 -8.26
CA THR A 136 -9.84 11.25 -7.34
C THR A 136 -11.27 10.89 -7.72
N THR A 137 -12.12 11.91 -8.01
CA THR A 137 -13.48 11.72 -8.48
C THR A 137 -13.53 10.91 -9.79
N GLN A 138 -12.66 11.23 -10.75
CA GLN A 138 -12.56 10.50 -12.01
C GLN A 138 -12.20 9.03 -11.80
N MET A 139 -11.24 8.72 -10.93
CA MET A 139 -10.87 7.33 -10.63
C MET A 139 -12.01 6.53 -10.02
N VAL A 140 -12.94 7.19 -9.32
CA VAL A 140 -14.16 6.55 -8.81
C VAL A 140 -15.17 6.33 -9.95
N THR A 141 -15.47 7.36 -10.75
CA THR A 141 -16.47 7.27 -11.82
C THR A 141 -16.07 6.31 -12.94
N ASP A 142 -14.78 6.19 -13.20
CA ASP A 142 -14.22 5.27 -14.19
C ASP A 142 -14.01 3.85 -13.61
N GLU A 143 -14.41 3.61 -12.36
CA GLU A 143 -14.24 2.32 -11.63
C GLU A 143 -12.79 1.79 -11.66
N ILE A 144 -11.77 2.70 -11.71
CA ILE A 144 -10.36 2.34 -11.81
C ILE A 144 -9.86 1.81 -10.47
N ALA A 145 -10.15 2.52 -9.38
CA ALA A 145 -9.73 2.12 -8.04
C ALA A 145 -10.69 1.08 -7.44
N ASP A 146 -10.16 0.25 -6.55
CA ASP A 146 -10.95 -0.69 -5.75
C ASP A 146 -11.51 -0.03 -4.49
N ILE A 147 -10.71 0.84 -3.88
CA ILE A 147 -11.06 1.64 -2.70
C ILE A 147 -10.67 3.09 -3.00
N SER A 148 -11.51 4.04 -2.62
CA SER A 148 -11.17 5.47 -2.76
C SER A 148 -11.51 6.27 -1.52
N ILE A 149 -10.66 7.26 -1.20
CA ILE A 149 -10.91 8.29 -0.19
C ILE A 149 -11.06 9.62 -0.93
N ILE A 150 -12.27 10.15 -0.92
CA ILE A 150 -12.69 11.31 -1.69
C ILE A 150 -13.12 12.47 -0.79
N THR A 151 -13.03 13.68 -1.29
CA THR A 151 -13.45 14.90 -0.58
C THR A 151 -14.91 15.28 -0.82
N LEU A 152 -15.48 14.85 -1.94
CA LEU A 152 -16.85 15.15 -2.32
C LEU A 152 -17.63 13.86 -2.62
N PRO A 153 -18.76 13.62 -1.96
CA PRO A 153 -19.64 12.51 -2.31
C PRO A 153 -20.08 12.60 -3.79
N ILE A 154 -20.12 11.46 -4.43
CA ILE A 154 -20.47 11.34 -5.84
C ILE A 154 -21.82 10.63 -5.95
N THR A 155 -22.76 11.19 -6.71
CA THR A 155 -24.06 10.59 -6.95
C THR A 155 -23.89 9.16 -7.50
N ASN A 156 -24.68 8.24 -7.02
CA ASN A 156 -24.66 6.80 -7.36
C ASN A 156 -23.46 5.99 -6.82
N TYR A 157 -22.55 6.61 -6.07
CA TYR A 157 -21.46 5.91 -5.40
C TYR A 157 -21.64 5.99 -3.88
N PRO A 158 -22.14 4.94 -3.23
CA PRO A 158 -22.27 4.92 -1.78
C PRO A 158 -20.93 5.18 -1.10
N CYS A 159 -20.93 6.05 -0.10
CA CYS A 159 -19.72 6.39 0.64
C CYS A 159 -20.00 6.52 2.12
N GLU A 160 -19.00 6.19 2.92
CA GLU A 160 -19.00 6.32 4.38
C GLU A 160 -18.14 7.50 4.80
N ALA A 161 -18.59 8.25 5.82
CA ALA A 161 -17.76 9.30 6.39
C ALA A 161 -16.46 8.67 6.94
N PHE A 162 -15.30 9.19 6.53
CA PHE A 162 -14.00 8.61 6.89
C PHE A 162 -13.18 9.50 7.82
N GLY A 163 -13.23 10.80 7.68
CA GLY A 163 -12.52 11.76 8.51
C GLY A 163 -12.76 13.20 8.08
N ILE A 164 -12.04 14.12 8.70
CA ILE A 164 -12.08 15.55 8.37
C ILE A 164 -10.64 16.03 8.27
N ALA A 165 -10.27 16.65 7.15
CA ALA A 165 -9.03 17.37 6.99
C ALA A 165 -9.25 18.84 7.36
N SER A 166 -8.52 19.34 8.35
CA SER A 166 -8.52 20.77 8.72
C SER A 166 -7.31 21.45 8.10
N LEU A 167 -7.52 22.52 7.35
CA LEU A 167 -6.47 23.27 6.69
C LEU A 167 -6.23 24.61 7.38
N LEU A 168 -4.97 24.92 7.68
CA LEU A 168 -4.54 26.17 8.29
C LEU A 168 -3.65 26.94 7.32
N PRO A 169 -3.79 28.27 7.23
CA PRO A 169 -2.87 29.11 6.46
C PRO A 169 -1.52 29.21 7.18
N VAL A 170 -0.45 28.98 6.45
CA VAL A 170 0.93 28.99 6.95
C VAL A 170 1.79 29.88 6.12
N VAL A 171 2.73 30.56 6.77
CA VAL A 171 3.77 31.40 6.16
C VAL A 171 5.10 31.17 6.85
N VAL A 172 6.20 31.59 6.20
CA VAL A 172 7.50 31.73 6.86
C VAL A 172 7.47 32.94 7.83
N ASN A 173 8.21 32.89 8.92
CA ASN A 173 8.19 33.92 9.97
C ASN A 173 8.58 35.32 9.44
N THR A 174 9.36 35.40 8.37
CA THR A 174 9.79 36.65 7.72
C THR A 174 8.75 37.24 6.74
N HIS A 175 7.65 36.52 6.47
CA HIS A 175 6.62 37.00 5.54
C HIS A 175 5.81 38.16 6.14
N PRO A 176 5.42 39.19 5.33
CA PRO A 176 4.67 40.34 5.84
C PRO A 176 3.38 39.98 6.61
N LEU A 177 2.68 38.92 6.21
CA LEU A 177 1.51 38.42 6.93
C LEU A 177 1.84 37.92 8.33
N ALA A 178 3.06 37.50 8.59
CA ALA A 178 3.49 37.00 9.90
C ALA A 178 3.55 38.11 10.96
N SER A 179 3.74 39.36 10.56
CA SER A 179 3.76 40.50 11.47
C SER A 179 2.36 41.00 11.89
N LYS A 180 1.30 40.54 11.18
CA LYS A 180 -0.09 40.88 11.52
C LYS A 180 -0.63 39.90 12.55
N PRO A 181 -1.14 40.38 13.70
CA PRO A 181 -1.71 39.49 14.73
C PRO A 181 -2.92 38.70 14.21
N GLU A 182 -3.79 39.36 13.45
CA GLU A 182 -5.02 38.80 12.91
C GLU A 182 -5.26 39.34 11.49
N PRO A 183 -4.61 38.74 10.47
CA PRO A 183 -4.84 39.15 9.10
C PRO A 183 -6.25 38.78 8.64
N CYS A 184 -6.88 39.66 7.85
CA CYS A 184 -8.19 39.40 7.26
C CYS A 184 -8.08 38.75 5.87
N LEU A 185 -9.20 38.33 5.28
CA LEU A 185 -9.22 37.72 3.93
C LEU A 185 -8.70 38.67 2.83
N ALA A 186 -8.91 39.98 2.97
CA ALA A 186 -8.36 40.96 2.05
C ALA A 186 -6.82 41.00 2.09
N ASP A 187 -6.22 40.87 3.27
CA ASP A 187 -4.77 40.77 3.41
C ASP A 187 -4.22 39.54 2.69
N LEU A 188 -4.90 38.41 2.83
CA LEU A 188 -4.52 37.19 2.11
C LEU A 188 -4.63 37.38 0.60
N ALA A 189 -5.72 37.99 0.11
CA ALA A 189 -5.90 38.24 -1.33
C ALA A 189 -4.86 39.16 -1.94
N MET A 190 -4.31 40.10 -1.17
CA MET A 190 -3.22 40.99 -1.61
C MET A 190 -1.85 40.33 -1.62
N ASN A 191 -1.69 39.16 -1.05
CA ASN A 191 -0.44 38.43 -0.98
C ASN A 191 -0.43 37.26 -1.95
N LYS A 192 0.77 36.77 -2.33
CA LYS A 192 0.92 35.59 -3.18
C LYS A 192 0.44 34.36 -2.46
N GLN A 193 -0.32 33.52 -3.15
CA GLN A 193 -0.80 32.24 -2.64
C GLN A 193 -0.11 31.07 -3.36
N VAL A 194 0.42 30.12 -2.61
CA VAL A 194 0.82 28.82 -3.13
C VAL A 194 -0.39 27.90 -3.08
N VAL A 195 -0.77 27.34 -4.22
CA VAL A 195 -1.96 26.48 -4.36
C VAL A 195 -1.60 25.11 -4.92
N ILE A 196 -2.30 24.09 -4.47
CA ILE A 196 -2.18 22.75 -5.04
C ILE A 196 -3.15 22.66 -6.22
N ARG A 197 -2.66 22.26 -7.39
CA ARG A 197 -3.52 22.13 -8.56
C ARG A 197 -4.42 20.89 -8.47
N ASP A 198 -5.56 20.99 -9.14
CA ASP A 198 -6.37 19.83 -9.44
C ASP A 198 -5.67 18.96 -10.50
N LEU A 199 -5.44 17.68 -10.22
CA LEU A 199 -4.74 16.75 -11.11
C LEU A 199 -5.67 16.10 -12.15
N GLY A 200 -6.97 16.40 -12.12
CA GLY A 200 -7.93 15.86 -13.07
C GLY A 200 -8.02 16.65 -14.37
N ASN A 201 -8.66 16.03 -15.38
CA ASN A 201 -8.82 16.60 -16.71
C ASN A 201 -10.06 17.51 -16.83
N SER A 202 -10.94 17.55 -15.83
CA SER A 202 -12.28 18.18 -15.90
C SER A 202 -12.31 19.67 -15.58
N GLY A 203 -11.25 20.39 -15.86
CA GLY A 203 -11.17 21.83 -15.68
C GLY A 203 -10.57 22.26 -14.33
N ASN A 204 -9.98 23.44 -14.33
CA ASN A 204 -9.38 24.07 -13.14
C ASN A 204 -10.45 24.31 -12.07
N ARG A 205 -10.63 23.40 -11.13
CA ARG A 205 -11.36 23.68 -9.91
C ARG A 205 -10.45 24.46 -8.97
N ASP A 206 -10.60 25.78 -8.94
CA ASP A 206 -9.87 26.67 -8.02
C ASP A 206 -10.43 26.55 -6.59
N VAL A 207 -10.45 25.34 -6.04
CA VAL A 207 -10.94 25.09 -4.68
C VAL A 207 -9.86 25.56 -3.68
N GLY A 208 -10.27 26.38 -2.71
CA GLY A 208 -9.37 26.94 -1.71
C GLY A 208 -8.54 28.14 -2.19
N TRP A 209 -8.69 28.58 -3.44
CA TRP A 209 -8.10 29.82 -3.91
C TRP A 209 -8.91 31.04 -3.47
N LEU A 210 -8.25 31.96 -2.79
CA LEU A 210 -8.88 33.18 -2.27
C LEU A 210 -8.78 34.39 -3.23
N LYS A 211 -8.60 34.13 -4.52
CA LYS A 211 -8.44 35.15 -5.57
C LYS A 211 -7.27 36.10 -5.29
N SER A 212 -6.16 35.58 -4.78
CA SER A 212 -4.93 36.35 -4.59
C SER A 212 -4.47 36.96 -5.91
N ASN A 213 -3.87 38.16 -5.84
CA ASN A 213 -3.36 38.88 -7.02
C ASN A 213 -2.35 38.07 -7.82
N GLN A 214 -1.62 37.18 -7.15
CA GLN A 214 -0.65 36.27 -7.77
C GLN A 214 -0.67 34.92 -7.09
N ARG A 215 -0.58 33.85 -7.87
CA ARG A 215 -0.49 32.48 -7.34
C ARG A 215 0.70 31.72 -7.90
N ILE A 216 1.20 30.78 -7.11
CA ILE A 216 2.17 29.77 -7.52
C ILE A 216 1.47 28.44 -7.42
N THR A 217 1.31 27.75 -8.54
CA THR A 217 0.59 26.47 -8.61
C THR A 217 1.59 25.31 -8.61
N VAL A 218 1.40 24.36 -7.68
CA VAL A 218 2.27 23.19 -7.51
C VAL A 218 1.41 21.92 -7.44
N ASP A 219 2.04 20.74 -7.55
CA ASP A 219 1.33 19.46 -7.65
C ASP A 219 1.02 18.80 -6.32
N ASN A 220 1.77 19.12 -5.26
CA ASN A 220 1.64 18.46 -3.97
C ASN A 220 2.05 19.37 -2.81
N PHE A 221 1.73 18.92 -1.58
CA PHE A 221 2.03 19.69 -0.36
C PHE A 221 3.51 19.78 -0.05
N ASP A 222 4.36 18.83 -0.45
CA ASP A 222 5.81 18.92 -0.25
C ASP A 222 6.42 20.06 -1.07
N HIS A 223 6.01 20.21 -2.34
CA HIS A 223 6.36 21.36 -3.18
C HIS A 223 5.84 22.67 -2.59
N ALA A 224 4.57 22.69 -2.16
CA ALA A 224 3.98 23.87 -1.53
C ALA A 224 4.73 24.28 -0.26
N TRP A 225 5.14 23.30 0.55
CA TRP A 225 5.90 23.55 1.78
C TRP A 225 7.25 24.25 1.48
N GLN A 226 8.01 23.71 0.53
CA GLN A 226 9.28 24.30 0.13
C GLN A 226 9.10 25.73 -0.41
N ALA A 227 8.09 25.95 -1.28
CA ALA A 227 7.79 27.26 -1.81
C ALA A 227 7.43 28.27 -0.69
N THR A 228 6.59 27.86 0.27
CA THR A 228 6.18 28.68 1.40
C THR A 228 7.36 28.97 2.33
N LYS A 229 8.22 27.99 2.60
CA LYS A 229 9.43 28.13 3.41
C LYS A 229 10.43 29.12 2.81
N GLN A 230 10.49 29.21 1.49
CA GLN A 230 11.32 30.19 0.77
C GLN A 230 10.66 31.59 0.69
N GLY A 231 9.53 31.82 1.37
CA GLY A 231 8.85 33.10 1.40
C GLY A 231 8.11 33.47 0.12
N LEU A 232 7.86 32.50 -0.78
CA LEU A 232 7.20 32.79 -2.06
C LEU A 232 5.71 33.14 -1.90
N GLY A 233 5.10 32.85 -0.75
CA GLY A 233 3.72 33.18 -0.46
C GLY A 233 3.19 32.37 0.75
N TYR A 234 1.90 32.47 1.01
CA TYR A 234 1.22 31.62 2.01
C TYR A 234 0.57 30.41 1.35
N CYS A 235 0.41 29.33 2.11
CA CYS A 235 -0.36 28.15 1.67
C CYS A 235 -1.23 27.66 2.81
N ARG A 236 -2.37 27.03 2.49
CA ARG A 236 -3.18 26.30 3.46
C ARG A 236 -2.74 24.84 3.48
N PHE A 237 -2.26 24.37 4.62
CA PHE A 237 -1.81 22.99 4.82
C PHE A 237 -2.75 22.24 5.75
N PRO A 238 -2.96 20.94 5.52
CA PRO A 238 -3.62 20.08 6.49
C PRO A 238 -2.88 20.08 7.83
N THR A 239 -3.59 20.06 8.95
CA THR A 239 -2.99 20.09 10.30
C THR A 239 -2.01 18.93 10.50
N HIS A 240 -2.38 17.71 10.11
CA HIS A 240 -1.52 16.53 10.21
C HIS A 240 -0.21 16.66 9.42
N PHE A 241 -0.23 17.43 8.32
CA PHE A 241 0.96 17.70 7.52
C PHE A 241 1.91 18.67 8.24
N ILE A 242 1.36 19.66 8.94
CA ILE A 242 2.11 20.64 9.74
C ILE A 242 2.73 19.96 10.98
N GLU A 243 1.95 19.17 11.71
CA GLU A 243 2.37 18.47 12.92
C GLU A 243 3.51 17.48 12.70
N GLY A 244 3.57 16.87 11.51
CA GLY A 244 4.63 15.93 11.14
C GLY A 244 5.99 16.59 10.81
N ARG A 245 6.13 17.94 10.91
CA ARG A 245 7.31 18.68 10.47
C ARG A 245 7.89 19.58 11.55
N SER A 246 9.23 19.75 11.53
CA SER A 246 9.89 20.77 12.35
C SER A 246 9.64 22.16 11.75
N ASN A 247 9.00 23.04 12.50
CA ASN A 247 8.41 24.29 12.01
C ASN A 247 8.99 25.55 12.64
N SER A 248 10.25 25.55 13.11
CA SER A 248 10.85 26.71 13.77
C SER A 248 10.74 28.02 12.97
N ASP A 249 10.80 27.92 11.64
CA ASP A 249 10.81 29.07 10.72
C ASP A 249 9.44 29.38 10.12
N MET A 250 8.43 28.58 10.44
CA MET A 250 7.09 28.67 9.87
C MET A 250 6.07 28.96 10.98
N ARG A 251 5.00 29.64 10.64
CA ARG A 251 3.91 29.89 11.56
C ARG A 251 2.55 29.79 10.87
N THR A 252 1.57 29.34 11.63
CA THR A 252 0.16 29.41 11.25
C THR A 252 -0.36 30.82 11.46
N LEU A 253 -1.23 31.28 10.56
CA LEU A 253 -1.91 32.56 10.69
C LEU A 253 -3.28 32.38 11.34
N ASN A 254 -3.59 33.24 12.30
CA ASN A 254 -4.94 33.37 12.85
C ASN A 254 -5.72 34.37 11.98
N VAL A 255 -6.40 33.86 10.94
CA VAL A 255 -7.12 34.71 9.98
C VAL A 255 -8.53 34.99 10.51
N GLU A 256 -8.91 36.26 10.54
CA GLU A 256 -10.24 36.73 10.96
C GLU A 256 -11.35 35.95 10.20
N HIS A 257 -12.24 35.30 10.94
CA HIS A 257 -13.34 34.48 10.44
C HIS A 257 -12.96 33.33 9.47
N SER A 258 -11.67 33.01 9.29
CA SER A 258 -11.20 32.03 8.33
C SER A 258 -9.89 31.33 8.73
N SER A 259 -9.66 31.15 10.03
CA SER A 259 -8.44 30.49 10.53
C SER A 259 -8.35 29.02 10.10
N SER A 260 -9.47 28.32 10.08
CA SER A 260 -9.54 26.91 9.69
C SER A 260 -10.58 26.69 8.59
N TYR A 261 -10.19 25.85 7.63
CA TYR A 261 -11.08 25.34 6.58
C TYR A 261 -11.15 23.83 6.69
N GLN A 262 -12.36 23.28 6.86
CA GLN A 262 -12.58 21.85 7.05
C GLN A 262 -13.10 21.20 5.78
N VAL A 263 -12.51 20.07 5.41
CA VAL A 263 -12.89 19.25 4.26
C VAL A 263 -13.23 17.84 4.76
N PRO A 264 -14.49 17.41 4.64
CA PRO A 264 -14.87 16.04 4.98
C PRO A 264 -14.24 15.06 3.97
N LEU A 265 -13.83 13.91 4.47
CA LEU A 265 -13.31 12.81 3.68
C LEU A 265 -14.27 11.62 3.77
N HIS A 266 -14.47 10.96 2.66
CA HIS A 266 -15.40 9.84 2.52
C HIS A 266 -14.70 8.65 1.91
N LEU A 267 -14.99 7.46 2.44
CA LEU A 267 -14.50 6.19 1.93
C LEU A 267 -15.55 5.55 1.04
N THR A 268 -15.17 5.07 -0.14
CA THR A 268 -16.09 4.43 -1.09
C THR A 268 -15.45 3.23 -1.77
N LEU A 269 -16.30 2.34 -2.26
CA LEU A 269 -15.97 1.20 -3.13
C LEU A 269 -16.43 1.52 -4.55
N PRO A 270 -15.58 2.07 -5.44
CA PRO A 270 -15.98 2.46 -6.79
C PRO A 270 -16.65 1.36 -7.61
N LYS A 271 -16.15 0.13 -7.50
CA LYS A 271 -16.69 -1.04 -8.21
C LYS A 271 -17.95 -1.64 -7.57
N GLY A 272 -18.39 -1.13 -6.42
CA GLY A 272 -19.61 -1.56 -5.73
C GLY A 272 -19.69 -3.08 -5.51
N ALA A 273 -20.72 -3.71 -6.07
CA ALA A 273 -20.92 -5.15 -5.97
C ALA A 273 -19.80 -5.98 -6.63
N LYS A 274 -19.13 -5.42 -7.66
CA LYS A 274 -18.02 -6.07 -8.38
C LYS A 274 -16.70 -6.04 -7.60
N THR A 275 -16.63 -5.30 -6.50
CA THR A 275 -15.43 -5.27 -5.64
C THR A 275 -15.14 -6.67 -5.12
N GLY A 276 -13.91 -7.12 -5.25
CA GLY A 276 -13.51 -8.45 -4.82
C GLY A 276 -13.38 -8.59 -3.30
N PRO A 277 -13.19 -9.82 -2.81
CA PRO A 277 -13.21 -10.11 -1.37
C PRO A 277 -12.04 -9.48 -0.61
N ALA A 278 -10.85 -9.37 -1.21
CA ALA A 278 -9.68 -8.78 -0.55
C ALA A 278 -9.89 -7.27 -0.32
N ALA A 279 -10.35 -6.54 -1.34
CA ALA A 279 -10.65 -5.11 -1.22
C ALA A 279 -11.80 -4.85 -0.24
N LYS A 280 -12.85 -5.68 -0.23
CA LYS A 280 -13.92 -5.58 0.78
C LYS A 280 -13.41 -5.77 2.19
N LYS A 281 -12.52 -6.74 2.43
CA LYS A 281 -11.90 -6.96 3.74
C LYS A 281 -11.07 -5.76 4.18
N LEU A 282 -10.24 -5.23 3.29
CA LEU A 282 -9.44 -4.03 3.59
C LEU A 282 -10.32 -2.81 3.85
N TYR A 283 -11.39 -2.61 3.08
CA TYR A 283 -12.37 -1.55 3.30
C TYR A 283 -12.98 -1.60 4.71
N GLN A 284 -13.35 -2.80 5.18
CA GLN A 284 -13.88 -2.97 6.53
C GLN A 284 -12.84 -2.63 7.61
N LEU A 285 -11.57 -3.01 7.42
CA LEU A 285 -10.50 -2.64 8.35
C LEU A 285 -10.29 -1.12 8.39
N LEU A 286 -10.37 -0.43 7.25
CA LEU A 286 -10.31 1.02 7.18
C LEU A 286 -11.47 1.69 7.94
N LEU A 287 -12.69 1.18 7.82
CA LEU A 287 -13.84 1.69 8.55
C LEU A 287 -13.71 1.48 10.08
N LEU A 288 -13.29 0.28 10.50
CA LEU A 288 -13.11 -0.03 11.92
C LEU A 288 -12.05 0.87 12.57
N SER A 289 -10.96 1.16 11.89
CA SER A 289 -9.90 2.04 12.40
C SER A 289 -10.35 3.49 12.64
N LYS A 290 -11.47 3.90 12.05
CA LYS A 290 -12.06 5.23 12.28
C LYS A 290 -12.49 5.42 13.74
N SER A 291 -12.95 4.37 14.41
CA SER A 291 -13.42 4.43 15.81
C SER A 291 -12.26 4.54 16.81
N GLU A 292 -11.03 4.36 16.36
CA GLU A 292 -9.80 4.41 17.17
C GLU A 292 -9.07 5.76 17.04
N ARG A 293 -9.63 6.73 16.29
CA ARG A 293 -9.09 8.11 16.04
C ARG A 293 -9.83 9.17 16.83
#